data_cf8c0bf235696b0aeb50b882f216a9d7
#
_entry.id   cf8c0bf235696b0aeb50b882f216a9d7
#
_cell.length_a   1.000
_cell.length_b   1.000
_cell.length_c   1.000
_cell.angle_alpha   90.00
_cell.angle_beta   90.00
_cell.angle_gamma   90.00
#
_symmetry.space_group_name_H-M   'P 1'
#
loop_
_entity.id
_entity.type
_entity.pdbx_description
1 polymer ?
#
loop_
_entity_poly.entity_id
_entity_poly.type
_entity_poly.pdbx_seq_one_letter_code
_entity_poly.pdbx_strand_id
1 'polypeptide(L)'
;MGLYTEDGYLNFEYVWHNSPTFTFIVGGRGTGKTYGALKYVIDHGITFVYMRRTQTQLDIINNNEFSPFRAIDQDITTHKINHQIGGVYSPSGERIGYTVALSTISNVRGFSASDIECIIYDEFIPEKHERPIKDETIAFLNAYETINRNRELQGCRPVRVFALANRNRLDN
;
A
#
# COMPACT_ATOMS: atom_id res chain seq x y z
N MET A 1 -10.42 -18.79 -13.37
CA MET A 1 -10.58 -17.69 -12.38
C MET A 1 -10.39 -16.37 -13.08
N GLY A 2 -11.30 -15.43 -12.90
CA GLY A 2 -11.25 -14.11 -13.55
C GLY A 2 -10.78 -13.00 -12.61
N LEU A 3 -10.74 -11.77 -13.13
CA LEU A 3 -10.36 -10.57 -12.39
C LEU A 3 -11.31 -10.26 -11.22
N TYR A 4 -12.55 -10.71 -11.30
CA TYR A 4 -13.55 -10.54 -10.24
C TYR A 4 -14.06 -11.90 -9.76
N THR A 5 -14.40 -11.97 -8.47
CA THR A 5 -15.10 -13.11 -7.88
C THR A 5 -16.56 -13.15 -8.36
N GLU A 6 -17.27 -14.24 -8.09
CA GLU A 6 -18.71 -14.35 -8.41
C GLU A 6 -19.54 -13.28 -7.71
N ASP A 7 -19.10 -12.82 -6.54
CA ASP A 7 -19.75 -11.74 -5.76
C ASP A 7 -19.37 -10.33 -6.24
N GLY A 8 -18.55 -10.21 -7.31
CA GLY A 8 -18.15 -8.92 -7.89
C GLY A 8 -17.01 -8.20 -7.19
N TYR A 9 -16.31 -8.86 -6.26
CA TYR A 9 -15.11 -8.31 -5.63
C TYR A 9 -13.86 -8.59 -6.45
N LEU A 10 -12.86 -7.72 -6.34
CA LEU A 10 -11.57 -7.91 -6.99
C LEU A 10 -10.90 -9.20 -6.49
N ASN A 11 -10.57 -10.08 -7.43
CA ASN A 11 -9.77 -11.27 -7.16
C ASN A 11 -8.28 -10.91 -7.16
N PHE A 12 -7.72 -10.56 -6.02
CA PHE A 12 -6.35 -10.10 -5.92
C PHE A 12 -5.33 -11.21 -6.17
N GLU A 13 -5.66 -12.46 -5.93
CA GLU A 13 -4.82 -13.60 -6.30
C GLU A 13 -4.59 -13.64 -7.83
N TYR A 14 -5.65 -13.45 -8.61
CA TYR A 14 -5.53 -13.33 -10.06
C TYR A 14 -4.65 -12.14 -10.46
N VAL A 15 -4.85 -10.98 -9.82
CA VAL A 15 -4.01 -9.78 -10.06
C VAL A 15 -2.56 -10.08 -9.73
N TRP A 16 -2.28 -10.67 -8.58
CA TRP A 16 -0.91 -11.00 -8.16
C TRP A 16 -0.18 -11.89 -9.17
N HIS A 17 -0.83 -12.92 -9.68
CA HIS A 17 -0.20 -13.86 -10.61
C HIS A 17 -0.06 -13.33 -12.05
N ASN A 18 -0.89 -12.38 -12.45
CA ASN A 18 -0.96 -11.93 -13.85
C ASN A 18 -0.47 -10.49 -14.08
N SER A 19 0.04 -9.82 -13.07
CA SER A 19 0.39 -8.41 -13.15
C SER A 19 1.90 -8.17 -13.24
N PRO A 20 2.33 -7.12 -13.97
CA PRO A 20 3.73 -6.69 -14.04
C PRO A 20 4.16 -6.02 -12.71
N THR A 21 5.42 -5.52 -12.69
CA THR A 21 5.99 -4.83 -11.53
C THR A 21 5.15 -3.65 -11.06
N PHE A 22 4.62 -2.84 -11.99
CA PHE A 22 3.71 -1.72 -11.70
C PHE A 22 2.32 -2.03 -12.20
N THR A 23 1.34 -2.00 -11.31
CA THR A 23 -0.07 -2.30 -11.61
C THR A 23 -0.96 -1.23 -11.02
N PHE A 24 -1.80 -0.63 -11.88
CA PHE A 24 -2.78 0.39 -11.48
C PHE A 24 -4.18 -0.21 -11.55
N ILE A 25 -4.90 -0.18 -10.44
CA ILE A 25 -6.23 -0.74 -10.31
C ILE A 25 -7.21 0.39 -9.97
N VAL A 26 -8.00 0.78 -10.96
CA VAL A 26 -9.02 1.83 -10.82
C VAL A 26 -10.41 1.20 -10.97
N GLY A 27 -11.28 1.43 -10.01
CA GLY A 27 -12.62 0.83 -10.02
C GLY A 27 -13.59 1.49 -9.06
N GLY A 28 -14.82 0.98 -9.01
CA GLY A 28 -15.86 1.48 -8.10
C GLY A 28 -15.46 1.39 -6.62
N ARG A 29 -16.10 2.22 -5.80
CA ARG A 29 -16.01 2.05 -4.33
C ARG A 29 -16.66 0.73 -3.93
N GLY A 30 -16.15 0.11 -2.86
CA GLY A 30 -16.72 -1.11 -2.32
C GLY A 30 -16.43 -2.39 -3.12
N THR A 31 -15.59 -2.34 -4.15
CA THR A 31 -15.19 -3.55 -4.91
C THR A 31 -14.06 -4.36 -4.25
N GLY A 32 -13.74 -4.06 -3.00
CA GLY A 32 -12.79 -4.85 -2.20
C GLY A 32 -11.32 -4.69 -2.62
N LYS A 33 -10.94 -3.63 -3.34
CA LYS A 33 -9.55 -3.43 -3.80
C LYS A 33 -8.54 -3.44 -2.67
N THR A 34 -8.72 -2.54 -1.71
CA THR A 34 -7.81 -2.42 -0.55
C THR A 34 -7.88 -3.66 0.33
N TYR A 35 -9.08 -4.13 0.65
CA TYR A 35 -9.27 -5.35 1.44
C TYR A 35 -8.62 -6.56 0.78
N GLY A 36 -8.88 -6.79 -0.51
CA GLY A 36 -8.33 -7.93 -1.24
C GLY A 36 -6.81 -7.91 -1.33
N ALA A 37 -6.21 -6.72 -1.59
CA ALA A 37 -4.77 -6.56 -1.63
C ALA A 37 -4.12 -6.85 -0.27
N LEU A 38 -4.62 -6.24 0.81
CA LEU A 38 -4.09 -6.41 2.16
C LEU A 38 -4.29 -7.85 2.66
N LYS A 39 -5.48 -8.42 2.45
CA LYS A 39 -5.75 -9.80 2.84
C LYS A 39 -4.80 -10.77 2.15
N TYR A 40 -4.58 -10.61 0.85
CA TYR A 40 -3.68 -11.48 0.10
C TYR A 40 -2.25 -11.43 0.64
N VAL A 41 -1.67 -10.24 0.82
CA VAL A 41 -0.28 -10.13 1.29
C VAL A 41 -0.12 -10.62 2.73
N ILE A 42 -1.11 -10.38 3.60
CA ILE A 42 -1.08 -10.85 4.99
C ILE A 42 -1.21 -12.37 5.05
N ASP A 43 -2.18 -12.96 4.35
CA ASP A 43 -2.40 -14.40 4.33
C ASP A 43 -1.22 -15.19 3.77
N HIS A 44 -0.46 -14.59 2.85
CA HIS A 44 0.70 -15.23 2.21
C HIS A 44 2.04 -14.86 2.85
N GLY A 45 2.03 -14.13 3.97
CA GLY A 45 3.26 -13.73 4.66
C GLY A 45 4.18 -12.83 3.83
N ILE A 46 3.61 -12.04 2.93
CA ILE A 46 4.35 -11.10 2.07
C ILE A 46 4.54 -9.80 2.83
N THR A 47 5.79 -9.40 3.06
CA THR A 47 6.10 -8.12 3.71
C THR A 47 5.82 -6.97 2.77
N PHE A 48 5.04 -6.01 3.22
CA PHE A 48 4.52 -4.93 2.40
C PHE A 48 4.76 -3.54 2.98
N VAL A 49 4.72 -2.55 2.10
CA VAL A 49 4.54 -1.14 2.46
C VAL A 49 3.13 -0.73 2.06
N TYR A 50 2.35 -0.27 3.03
CA TYR A 50 1.09 0.42 2.77
C TYR A 50 1.34 1.92 2.67
N MET A 51 1.07 2.49 1.51
CA MET A 51 1.35 3.88 1.20
C MET A 51 0.07 4.67 0.99
N ARG A 52 0.02 5.86 1.59
CA ARG A 52 -0.99 6.89 1.32
C ARG A 52 -0.31 8.14 0.78
N ARG A 53 -1.08 9.06 0.20
CA ARG A 53 -0.52 10.28 -0.38
C ARG A 53 0.06 11.22 0.68
N THR A 54 -0.63 11.44 1.77
CA THR A 54 -0.27 12.44 2.79
C THR A 54 -0.11 11.83 4.17
N GLN A 55 0.71 12.49 5.00
CA GLN A 55 0.92 12.07 6.39
C GLN A 55 -0.38 12.13 7.20
N THR A 56 -1.23 13.13 6.97
CA THR A 56 -2.52 13.25 7.66
C THR A 56 -3.42 12.04 7.39
N GLN A 57 -3.49 11.57 6.14
CA GLN A 57 -4.24 10.36 5.80
C GLN A 57 -3.66 9.12 6.49
N LEU A 58 -2.33 9.05 6.57
CA LEU A 58 -1.65 7.95 7.22
C LEU A 58 -1.84 7.96 8.74
N ASP A 59 -1.84 9.13 9.37
CA ASP A 59 -2.04 9.25 10.81
C ASP A 59 -3.42 8.75 11.26
N ILE A 60 -4.45 8.93 10.43
CA ILE A 60 -5.78 8.35 10.67
C ILE A 60 -5.72 6.83 10.67
N ILE A 61 -4.97 6.24 9.72
CA ILE A 61 -4.83 4.79 9.57
C ILE A 61 -3.97 4.19 10.68
N ASN A 62 -2.94 4.90 11.12
CA ASN A 62 -2.10 4.49 12.23
C ASN A 62 -2.83 4.57 13.59
N ASN A 63 -4.00 5.20 13.61
CA ASN A 63 -4.94 5.04 14.71
C ASN A 63 -5.67 3.70 14.53
N ASN A 64 -5.45 2.75 15.44
CA ASN A 64 -6.00 1.40 15.34
C ASN A 64 -7.53 1.34 15.17
N GLU A 65 -8.26 2.38 15.57
CA GLU A 65 -9.70 2.45 15.40
C GLU A 65 -10.14 2.48 13.93
N PHE A 66 -9.36 3.14 13.06
CA PHE A 66 -9.67 3.32 11.63
C PHE A 66 -8.72 2.54 10.70
N SER A 67 -7.96 1.63 11.25
CA SER A 67 -6.97 0.85 10.51
C SER A 67 -7.63 -0.13 9.53
N PRO A 68 -7.27 -0.11 8.24
CA PRO A 68 -7.78 -1.07 7.26
C PRO A 68 -7.31 -2.50 7.53
N PHE A 69 -6.24 -2.67 8.31
CA PHE A 69 -5.69 -3.98 8.66
C PHE A 69 -6.61 -4.72 9.63
N ARG A 70 -7.34 -4.01 10.48
CA ARG A 70 -8.31 -4.61 11.42
C ARG A 70 -9.54 -5.19 10.75
N ALA A 71 -9.81 -4.80 9.51
CA ALA A 71 -10.83 -5.46 8.71
C ALA A 71 -10.41 -6.88 8.26
N ILE A 72 -9.10 -7.16 8.23
CA ILE A 72 -8.53 -8.47 7.93
C ILE A 72 -8.49 -9.33 9.21
N ASP A 73 -7.88 -8.78 10.26
CA ASP A 73 -7.82 -9.37 11.58
C ASP A 73 -7.85 -8.24 12.63
N GLN A 74 -8.82 -8.29 13.54
CA GLN A 74 -9.03 -7.25 14.57
C GLN A 74 -7.86 -7.08 15.54
N ASP A 75 -7.01 -8.08 15.66
CA ASP A 75 -5.85 -8.12 16.57
C ASP A 75 -4.56 -7.62 15.90
N ILE A 76 -4.60 -7.28 14.61
CA ILE A 76 -3.50 -6.57 13.94
C ILE A 76 -3.41 -5.16 14.50
N THR A 77 -2.20 -4.75 14.87
CA THR A 77 -1.91 -3.42 15.42
C THR A 77 -0.96 -2.62 14.55
N THR A 78 -1.06 -1.30 14.64
CA THR A 78 -0.16 -0.35 13.98
C THR A 78 0.47 0.55 15.04
N HIS A 79 1.79 0.75 14.94
CA HIS A 79 2.55 1.63 15.83
C HIS A 79 3.52 2.49 15.03
N LYS A 80 3.69 3.74 15.44
CA LYS A 80 4.73 4.60 14.88
C LYS A 80 6.11 4.06 15.26
N ILE A 81 6.97 3.82 14.25
CA ILE A 81 8.39 3.52 14.45
C ILE A 81 9.15 4.84 14.62
N ASN A 82 8.80 5.85 13.81
CA ASN A 82 9.28 7.22 13.92
C ASN A 82 8.19 8.19 13.44
N HIS A 83 8.51 9.47 13.25
CA HIS A 83 7.53 10.49 12.83
C HIS A 83 6.92 10.25 11.44
N GLN A 84 7.54 9.44 10.60
CA GLN A 84 7.20 9.28 9.16
C GLN A 84 6.87 7.83 8.78
N ILE A 85 7.30 6.86 9.58
CA ILE A 85 7.12 5.43 9.32
C ILE A 85 6.34 4.79 10.45
N GLY A 86 5.31 4.04 10.09
CA GLY A 86 4.63 3.12 10.99
C GLY A 86 5.01 1.67 10.70
N GLY A 87 4.83 0.81 11.69
CA GLY A 87 4.90 -0.64 11.57
C GLY A 87 3.53 -1.26 11.70
N VAL A 88 3.28 -2.32 10.95
CA VAL A 88 2.08 -3.17 11.05
C VAL A 88 2.51 -4.50 11.67
N TYR A 89 1.81 -4.91 12.71
CA TYR A 89 2.17 -6.08 13.52
C TYR A 89 1.04 -7.10 13.57
N SER A 90 1.39 -8.35 13.39
CA SER A 90 0.47 -9.49 13.55
C SER A 90 -0.01 -9.63 15.00
N PRO A 91 -1.05 -10.42 15.27
CA PRO A 91 -1.48 -10.74 16.63
C PRO A 91 -0.37 -11.34 17.49
N SER A 92 0.60 -12.03 16.91
CA SER A 92 1.79 -12.56 17.61
C SER A 92 2.88 -11.54 17.89
N GLY A 93 2.72 -10.28 17.42
CA GLY A 93 3.68 -9.20 17.61
C GLY A 93 4.80 -9.16 16.56
N GLU A 94 4.74 -9.99 15.54
CA GLU A 94 5.67 -9.97 14.42
C GLU A 94 5.35 -8.80 13.47
N ARG A 95 6.36 -8.06 13.02
CA ARG A 95 6.17 -7.01 12.02
C ARG A 95 5.94 -7.62 10.65
N ILE A 96 4.75 -7.39 10.08
CA ILE A 96 4.32 -7.90 8.78
C ILE A 96 4.35 -6.87 7.67
N GLY A 97 4.48 -5.58 8.01
CA GLY A 97 4.53 -4.50 7.03
C GLY A 97 4.87 -3.15 7.63
N TYR A 98 4.85 -2.15 6.76
CA TYR A 98 5.13 -0.76 7.10
C TYR A 98 4.04 0.15 6.56
N THR A 99 3.89 1.33 7.17
CA THR A 99 3.05 2.41 6.65
C THR A 99 3.89 3.65 6.38
N VAL A 100 3.74 4.25 5.21
CA VAL A 100 4.46 5.46 4.82
C VAL A 100 3.55 6.42 4.05
N ALA A 101 3.86 7.72 4.12
CA ALA A 101 3.20 8.71 3.28
C ALA A 101 4.14 9.17 2.15
N LEU A 102 3.60 9.26 0.92
CA LEU A 102 4.37 9.71 -0.23
C LEU A 102 4.96 11.11 0.00
N SER A 103 4.18 12.02 0.60
CA SER A 103 4.60 13.40 0.85
C SER A 103 5.80 13.55 1.77
N THR A 104 6.14 12.54 2.56
CA THR A 104 7.20 12.60 3.57
C THR A 104 8.31 11.59 3.39
N ILE A 105 8.12 10.58 2.51
CA ILE A 105 9.09 9.49 2.36
C ILE A 105 10.47 9.93 1.90
N SER A 106 10.56 11.01 1.12
CA SER A 106 11.82 11.59 0.66
C SER A 106 12.71 12.08 1.81
N ASN A 107 12.11 12.36 2.97
CA ASN A 107 12.81 12.78 4.18
C ASN A 107 13.28 11.60 5.04
N VAL A 108 12.88 10.38 4.69
CA VAL A 108 13.22 9.17 5.43
C VAL A 108 14.59 8.67 4.97
N ARG A 109 15.63 9.15 5.63
CA ARG A 109 16.99 8.64 5.41
C ARG A 109 17.16 7.29 6.12
N GLY A 110 17.73 6.32 5.40
CA GLY A 110 18.07 5.03 5.98
C GLY A 110 16.91 4.06 6.14
N PHE A 111 15.77 4.30 5.51
CA PHE A 111 14.74 3.29 5.37
C PHE A 111 15.31 2.17 4.50
N SER A 112 15.73 1.11 5.14
CA SER A 112 16.22 -0.10 4.49
C SER A 112 15.44 -1.25 5.07
N ALA A 113 14.51 -1.73 4.29
CA ALA A 113 13.79 -2.95 4.61
C ALA A 113 13.93 -3.86 3.40
N SER A 114 15.02 -4.65 3.41
CA SER A 114 15.35 -5.60 2.35
C SER A 114 14.32 -6.73 2.21
N ASP A 115 13.46 -6.87 3.19
CA ASP A 115 12.39 -7.85 3.25
C ASP A 115 11.10 -7.42 2.55
N ILE A 116 10.95 -6.13 2.17
CA ILE A 116 9.76 -5.64 1.49
C ILE A 116 9.66 -6.25 0.08
N GLU A 117 8.52 -6.85 -0.23
CA GLU A 117 8.25 -7.49 -1.51
C GLU A 117 7.25 -6.70 -2.36
N CYS A 118 6.38 -5.90 -1.74
CA CYS A 118 5.44 -5.08 -2.48
C CYS A 118 5.07 -3.76 -1.78
N ILE A 119 4.59 -2.82 -2.59
CA ILE A 119 3.98 -1.57 -2.17
C ILE A 119 2.50 -1.62 -2.56
N ILE A 120 1.62 -1.39 -1.60
CA ILE A 120 0.20 -1.14 -1.83
C ILE A 120 -0.01 0.35 -1.66
N TYR A 121 -0.14 1.07 -2.77
CA TYR A 121 -0.36 2.51 -2.81
C TYR A 121 -1.85 2.80 -2.94
N ASP A 122 -2.49 3.03 -1.80
CA ASP A 122 -3.94 3.18 -1.74
C ASP A 122 -4.37 4.64 -1.92
N GLU A 123 -5.47 4.81 -2.65
CA GLU A 123 -6.05 6.12 -3.01
C GLU A 123 -5.03 7.05 -3.69
N PHE A 124 -4.31 6.53 -4.70
CA PHE A 124 -3.28 7.29 -5.40
C PHE A 124 -3.84 8.44 -6.26
N ILE A 125 -5.13 8.40 -6.63
CA ILE A 125 -5.81 9.51 -7.32
C ILE A 125 -6.42 10.43 -6.26
N PRO A 126 -6.00 11.71 -6.20
CA PRO A 126 -6.54 12.66 -5.21
C PRO A 126 -8.01 12.98 -5.49
N GLU A 127 -8.76 13.23 -4.45
CA GLU A 127 -10.09 13.83 -4.58
C GLU A 127 -9.97 15.33 -4.92
N LYS A 128 -11.04 15.92 -5.50
CA LYS A 128 -11.02 17.32 -5.99
C LYS A 128 -10.62 18.37 -4.93
N HIS A 129 -10.86 18.09 -3.67
CA HIS A 129 -10.53 18.98 -2.54
C HIS A 129 -9.14 18.75 -1.95
N GLU A 130 -8.47 17.68 -2.34
CA GLU A 130 -7.13 17.38 -1.84
C GLU A 130 -6.08 18.23 -2.54
N ARG A 131 -5.10 18.68 -1.75
CA ARG A 131 -3.95 19.42 -2.31
C ARG A 131 -3.07 18.50 -3.14
N PRO A 132 -2.64 18.95 -4.33
CA PRO A 132 -1.66 18.21 -5.11
C PRO A 132 -0.32 18.17 -4.37
N ILE A 133 0.39 17.05 -4.50
CA ILE A 133 1.79 16.95 -4.09
C ILE A 133 2.63 17.50 -5.24
N LYS A 134 3.57 18.39 -4.93
CA LYS A 134 4.47 18.92 -5.96
C LYS A 134 5.28 17.77 -6.55
N ASP A 135 5.31 17.70 -7.89
CA ASP A 135 6.04 16.68 -8.64
C ASP A 135 5.74 15.25 -8.17
N GLU A 136 4.46 14.94 -7.94
CA GLU A 136 4.00 13.70 -7.30
C GLU A 136 4.53 12.43 -7.98
N THR A 137 4.60 12.42 -9.31
CA THR A 137 5.16 11.29 -10.06
C THR A 137 6.64 11.08 -9.75
N ILE A 138 7.41 12.15 -9.69
CA ILE A 138 8.85 12.08 -9.36
C ILE A 138 9.02 11.65 -7.90
N ALA A 139 8.20 12.18 -6.99
CA ALA A 139 8.21 11.79 -5.59
C ALA A 139 7.92 10.28 -5.44
N PHE A 140 6.96 9.77 -6.20
CA PHE A 140 6.64 8.34 -6.19
C PHE A 140 7.79 7.47 -6.73
N LEU A 141 8.41 7.85 -7.84
CA LEU A 141 9.54 7.11 -8.40
C LEU A 141 10.74 7.11 -7.44
N ASN A 142 11.03 8.24 -6.81
CA ASN A 142 12.08 8.33 -5.78
C ASN A 142 11.77 7.46 -4.54
N ALA A 143 10.50 7.42 -4.14
CA ALA A 143 10.04 6.55 -3.07
C ALA A 143 10.23 5.08 -3.43
N TYR A 144 9.84 4.70 -4.65
CA TYR A 144 10.03 3.35 -5.16
C TYR A 144 11.51 2.95 -5.15
N GLU A 145 12.39 3.78 -5.72
CA GLU A 145 13.84 3.52 -5.73
C GLU A 145 14.41 3.37 -4.31
N THR A 146 13.93 4.17 -3.37
CA THR A 146 14.34 4.08 -1.96
C THR A 146 13.95 2.73 -1.35
N ILE A 147 12.75 2.25 -1.63
CA ILE A 147 12.23 0.97 -1.09
C ILE A 147 12.84 -0.22 -1.84
N ASN A 148 12.96 -0.13 -3.16
CA ASN A 148 13.51 -1.20 -4.01
C ASN A 148 15.04 -1.33 -3.92
N ARG A 149 15.68 -0.44 -3.19
CA ARG A 149 17.13 -0.25 -3.14
C ARG A 149 17.91 -1.58 -3.07
N ASN A 150 18.72 -1.80 -4.09
CA ASN A 150 19.68 -2.93 -4.17
C ASN A 150 19.06 -4.35 -4.20
N ARG A 151 17.75 -4.51 -4.29
CA ARG A 151 17.15 -5.86 -4.34
C ARG A 151 17.65 -6.66 -5.54
N GLU A 152 17.73 -6.04 -6.71
CA GLU A 152 18.20 -6.69 -7.94
C GLU A 152 19.67 -7.11 -7.84
N LEU A 153 20.50 -6.29 -7.17
CA LEU A 153 21.90 -6.65 -6.91
C LEU A 153 22.04 -7.82 -5.96
N GLN A 154 21.03 -8.09 -5.15
CA GLN A 154 20.96 -9.24 -4.23
C GLN A 154 20.28 -10.45 -4.87
N GLY A 155 19.97 -10.40 -6.17
CA GLY A 155 19.27 -11.48 -6.89
C GLY A 155 17.78 -11.62 -6.52
N CYS A 156 17.21 -10.61 -5.85
CA CYS A 156 15.80 -10.57 -5.51
C CYS A 156 14.98 -9.95 -6.65
N ARG A 157 13.71 -10.35 -6.75
CA ARG A 157 12.79 -9.68 -7.67
C ARG A 157 12.57 -8.22 -7.25
N PRO A 158 12.37 -7.29 -8.22
CA PRO A 158 11.96 -5.93 -7.90
C PRO A 158 10.72 -5.90 -7.02
N VAL A 159 10.63 -4.89 -6.15
CA VAL A 159 9.42 -4.64 -5.36
C VAL A 159 8.26 -4.39 -6.31
N ARG A 160 7.15 -5.09 -6.09
CA ARG A 160 5.94 -4.91 -6.90
C ARG A 160 5.10 -3.76 -6.36
N VAL A 161 4.47 -3.01 -7.25
CA VAL A 161 3.61 -1.89 -6.90
C VAL A 161 2.20 -2.17 -7.35
N PHE A 162 1.25 -2.04 -6.42
CA PHE A 162 -0.19 -2.07 -6.68
C PHE A 162 -0.78 -0.73 -6.26
N ALA A 163 -1.06 0.14 -7.22
CA ALA A 163 -1.67 1.42 -6.99
C ALA A 163 -3.19 1.32 -7.15
N LEU A 164 -3.91 1.60 -6.07
CA LEU A 164 -5.35 1.43 -5.98
C LEU A 164 -6.05 2.78 -5.96
N ALA A 165 -7.12 2.94 -6.72
CA ALA A 165 -7.95 4.14 -6.66
C ALA A 165 -9.42 3.86 -6.92
N ASN A 166 -10.25 4.73 -6.39
CA ASN A 166 -11.65 4.78 -6.74
C ASN A 166 -11.82 5.61 -8.02
N ARG A 167 -12.72 5.17 -8.88
CA ARG A 167 -13.15 5.97 -10.02
C ARG A 167 -13.87 7.20 -9.47
N ASN A 168 -13.34 8.40 -9.71
CA ASN A 168 -14.08 9.62 -9.47
C ASN A 168 -15.31 9.60 -10.37
N ARG A 169 -16.53 9.72 -9.81
CA ARG A 169 -17.69 10.01 -10.62
C ARG A 169 -17.42 11.36 -11.28
N LEU A 170 -17.33 11.37 -12.59
CA LEU A 170 -17.55 12.57 -13.36
C LEU A 170 -19.03 12.88 -13.13
N ASP A 171 -19.31 13.77 -12.19
CA ASP A 171 -20.63 14.37 -12.10
C ASP A 171 -20.81 15.15 -13.40
N ASN A 172 -21.70 14.66 -14.25
CA ASN A 172 -22.21 15.39 -15.41
C ASN A 172 -23.07 16.55 -14.96
#